data_fd6a7db167ecb854eaa89edc66b998b9
#
_entry.id   fd6a7db167ecb854eaa89edc66b998b9
#
_cell.length_a   1.000
_cell.length_b   1.000
_cell.length_c   1.000
_cell.angle_alpha   90.00
_cell.angle_beta   90.00
_cell.angle_gamma   90.00
#
_symmetry.space_group_name_H-M   'P 1'
#
loop_
_entity.id
_entity.type
_entity.pdbx_description
1 polymer ?
#
loop_
_entity_poly.entity_id
_entity_poly.type
_entity_poly.pdbx_seq_one_letter_code
_entity_poly.pdbx_strand_id
1 'polypeptide(L)'
;MRKLQLLFFTVGIFFSVFSYSQSVTPQILNSTGGTNFFTFYRFEWSFGEATAIETMSNSNITVTAGVLQPGTDKPASVNSNTAWGKDEIKILPNPVQNVLEIDFLSKQQGRVTMTLLDESGKQITRSSFMYYGTGSIQKMNVSTYPSGAYFLNILLDPINTSVTKMSAFKVMILR
;
A
#
# COMPACT_ATOMS: atom_id res chain seq x y z
N MET A 1 1.29 60.02 -27.88
CA MET A 1 0.45 59.53 -26.75
C MET A 1 -0.19 58.14 -27.01
N ARG A 2 -0.86 57.92 -28.13
CA ARG A 2 -1.50 56.61 -28.43
C ARG A 2 -0.54 55.40 -28.44
N LYS A 3 0.68 55.53 -28.94
CA LYS A 3 1.66 54.43 -28.98
C LYS A 3 2.17 54.04 -27.58
N LEU A 4 2.28 55.02 -26.68
CA LEU A 4 2.69 54.78 -25.28
C LEU A 4 1.60 54.07 -24.47
N GLN A 5 0.34 54.42 -24.71
CA GLN A 5 -0.81 53.73 -24.12
C GLN A 5 -0.95 52.25 -24.57
N LEU A 6 -0.66 52.00 -25.85
CA LEU A 6 -0.66 50.62 -26.38
C LEU A 6 0.48 49.79 -25.76
N LEU A 7 1.66 50.39 -25.53
CA LEU A 7 2.77 49.69 -24.91
C LEU A 7 2.46 49.33 -23.43
N PHE A 8 1.82 50.23 -22.68
CA PHE A 8 1.40 49.93 -21.31
C PHE A 8 0.31 48.84 -21.25
N PHE A 9 -0.59 48.79 -22.23
CA PHE A 9 -1.65 47.78 -22.31
C PHE A 9 -1.09 46.41 -22.64
N THR A 10 -0.13 46.30 -23.54
CA THR A 10 0.55 45.03 -23.87
C THR A 10 1.43 44.52 -22.74
N VAL A 11 2.13 45.35 -22.03
CA VAL A 11 2.93 45.00 -20.84
C VAL A 11 2.02 44.50 -19.72
N GLY A 12 0.86 45.14 -19.50
CA GLY A 12 -0.12 44.74 -18.50
C GLY A 12 -0.71 43.34 -18.76
N ILE A 13 -0.93 42.97 -20.02
CA ILE A 13 -1.44 41.63 -20.40
C ILE A 13 -0.36 40.55 -20.13
N PHE A 14 0.91 40.85 -20.33
CA PHE A 14 1.99 39.88 -20.06
C PHE A 14 2.20 39.61 -18.56
N PHE A 15 1.88 40.55 -17.66
CA PHE A 15 2.00 40.35 -16.22
C PHE A 15 0.86 39.54 -15.59
N SER A 16 -0.27 39.38 -16.26
CA SER A 16 -1.42 38.62 -15.74
C SER A 16 -1.34 37.11 -15.94
N VAL A 17 -0.25 36.58 -16.54
CA VAL A 17 -0.12 35.14 -16.83
C VAL A 17 0.46 34.32 -15.68
N PHE A 18 0.96 34.96 -14.62
CA PHE A 18 1.50 34.27 -13.44
C PHE A 18 0.48 34.26 -12.30
N SER A 19 -0.65 33.58 -12.49
CA SER A 19 -1.53 33.20 -11.39
C SER A 19 -1.03 31.91 -10.76
N TYR A 20 -0.42 31.98 -9.61
CA TYR A 20 -0.20 30.80 -8.78
C TYR A 20 -1.54 30.43 -8.12
N SER A 21 -2.06 29.26 -8.46
CA SER A 21 -3.17 28.69 -7.70
C SER A 21 -2.72 28.40 -6.28
N GLN A 22 -3.41 28.94 -5.31
CA GLN A 22 -3.17 28.62 -3.91
C GLN A 22 -3.64 27.18 -3.68
N SER A 23 -2.73 26.31 -3.26
CA SER A 23 -3.04 24.98 -2.75
C SER A 23 -3.52 25.12 -1.31
N VAL A 24 -4.79 24.88 -1.07
CA VAL A 24 -5.33 24.77 0.29
C VAL A 24 -5.07 23.34 0.76
N THR A 25 -4.09 23.18 1.63
CA THR A 25 -3.91 21.93 2.37
C THR A 25 -5.02 21.84 3.41
N PRO A 26 -5.83 20.76 3.45
CA PRO A 26 -6.81 20.56 4.51
C PRO A 26 -6.12 20.61 5.87
N GLN A 27 -6.53 21.54 6.72
CA GLN A 27 -6.09 21.56 8.11
C GLN A 27 -7.19 21.00 9.00
N ILE A 28 -6.79 20.14 9.90
CA ILE A 28 -7.69 19.34 10.70
C ILE A 28 -7.41 19.62 12.17
N LEU A 29 -8.48 19.86 12.93
CA LEU A 29 -8.45 19.90 14.39
C LEU A 29 -8.95 18.54 14.89
N ASN A 30 -8.02 17.71 15.36
CA ASN A 30 -8.30 16.47 16.04
C ASN A 30 -7.66 16.46 17.44
N SER A 31 -8.11 15.57 18.32
CA SER A 31 -7.51 15.44 19.66
C SER A 31 -6.13 14.83 19.59
N THR A 32 -5.92 13.89 18.69
CA THR A 32 -4.64 13.24 18.43
C THR A 32 -4.64 12.60 17.06
N GLY A 33 -3.49 12.52 16.43
CA GLY A 33 -3.33 11.91 15.11
C GLY A 33 -1.86 11.83 14.72
N GLY A 34 -1.58 11.09 13.66
CA GLY A 34 -0.22 10.97 13.17
C GLY A 34 -0.14 10.30 11.81
N THR A 35 1.06 10.41 11.22
CA THR A 35 1.40 9.77 9.97
C THR A 35 2.72 9.04 10.14
N ASN A 36 2.75 7.76 9.83
CA ASN A 36 3.97 6.97 9.77
C ASN A 36 4.22 6.51 8.33
N PHE A 37 5.46 6.72 7.88
CA PHE A 37 5.92 6.30 6.57
C PHE A 37 6.73 5.01 6.71
N PHE A 38 6.32 4.01 5.94
CA PHE A 38 7.06 2.77 5.77
C PHE A 38 7.53 2.69 4.30
N THR A 39 8.45 1.81 4.00
CA THR A 39 9.05 1.71 2.66
C THR A 39 8.03 1.55 1.52
N PHE A 40 6.85 0.98 1.79
CA PHE A 40 5.84 0.67 0.78
C PHE A 40 4.43 1.14 1.11
N TYR A 41 4.19 1.73 2.29
CA TYR A 41 2.87 2.23 2.68
C TYR A 41 2.99 3.38 3.67
N ARG A 42 1.98 4.23 3.65
CA ARG A 42 1.76 5.33 4.60
C ARG A 42 0.58 4.94 5.48
N PHE A 43 0.77 5.00 6.78
CA PHE A 43 -0.28 4.80 7.76
C PHE A 43 -0.63 6.13 8.40
N GLU A 44 -1.90 6.52 8.27
CA GLU A 44 -2.44 7.74 8.87
C GLU A 44 -3.54 7.37 9.85
N TRP A 45 -3.55 8.02 10.99
CA TRP A 45 -4.55 7.84 12.01
C TRP A 45 -4.95 9.15 12.64
N SER A 46 -6.22 9.25 13.05
CA SER A 46 -6.81 10.42 13.68
C SER A 46 -7.87 10.00 14.69
N PHE A 47 -7.90 10.64 15.84
CA PHE A 47 -8.90 10.45 16.88
C PHE A 47 -9.51 11.79 17.30
N GLY A 48 -10.81 11.77 17.63
CA GLY A 48 -11.52 12.94 18.14
C GLY A 48 -12.09 13.82 17.04
N GLU A 49 -12.49 13.23 15.94
CA GLU A 49 -13.22 13.91 14.88
C GLU A 49 -14.65 14.24 15.35
N ALA A 50 -15.07 15.48 15.10
CA ALA A 50 -16.40 15.96 15.45
C ALA A 50 -17.50 15.56 14.44
N THR A 51 -17.13 14.95 13.33
CA THR A 51 -18.04 14.60 12.24
C THR A 51 -18.07 13.09 11.98
N ALA A 52 -19.24 12.59 11.60
CA ALA A 52 -19.38 11.19 11.16
C ALA A 52 -18.57 10.96 9.87
N ILE A 53 -17.86 9.84 9.80
CA ILE A 53 -17.15 9.43 8.60
C ILE A 53 -18.15 8.79 7.67
N GLU A 54 -18.43 9.44 6.55
CA GLU A 54 -19.33 8.94 5.51
C GLU A 54 -18.77 9.28 4.12
N THR A 55 -18.90 8.34 3.20
CA THR A 55 -18.52 8.55 1.80
C THR A 55 -19.70 8.30 0.91
N MET A 56 -20.11 9.32 0.16
CA MET A 56 -21.14 9.24 -0.87
C MET A 56 -20.48 9.36 -2.24
N SER A 57 -20.79 8.45 -3.14
CA SER A 57 -20.20 8.41 -4.47
C SER A 57 -21.24 8.17 -5.54
N ASN A 58 -21.13 8.87 -6.66
CA ASN A 58 -21.80 8.55 -7.91
C ASN A 58 -20.76 8.46 -9.04
N SER A 59 -21.21 8.25 -10.30
CA SER A 59 -20.30 8.07 -11.44
C SER A 59 -19.34 9.25 -11.70
N ASN A 60 -19.63 10.45 -11.20
CA ASN A 60 -18.90 11.68 -11.54
C ASN A 60 -18.30 12.39 -10.32
N ILE A 61 -18.83 12.17 -9.13
CA ILE A 61 -18.45 12.92 -7.92
C ILE A 61 -18.40 11.94 -6.74
N THR A 62 -17.33 12.02 -5.97
CA THR A 62 -17.20 11.38 -4.66
C THR A 62 -17.08 12.48 -3.61
N VAL A 63 -17.98 12.47 -2.63
CA VAL A 63 -17.96 13.38 -1.47
C VAL A 63 -17.68 12.54 -0.25
N THR A 64 -16.61 12.86 0.47
CA THR A 64 -16.24 12.20 1.71
C THR A 64 -16.33 13.20 2.87
N ALA A 65 -17.04 12.82 3.92
CA ALA A 65 -17.03 13.52 5.19
C ALA A 65 -16.07 12.80 6.14
N GLY A 66 -15.32 13.54 6.93
CA GLY A 66 -14.30 13.02 7.83
C GLY A 66 -12.88 13.43 7.42
N VAL A 67 -11.97 13.25 8.35
CA VAL A 67 -10.60 13.76 8.25
C VAL A 67 -9.69 12.83 7.47
N LEU A 68 -9.79 11.53 7.71
CA LEU A 68 -9.07 10.52 6.96
C LEU A 68 -9.90 10.14 5.73
N GLN A 69 -9.66 10.83 4.66
CA GLN A 69 -10.25 10.47 3.39
C GLN A 69 -9.34 9.46 2.70
N PRO A 70 -9.91 8.39 2.09
CA PRO A 70 -9.15 7.61 1.15
C PRO A 70 -8.63 8.58 0.08
N GLY A 71 -7.31 8.63 -0.11
CA GLY A 71 -6.71 9.51 -1.10
C GLY A 71 -7.47 9.37 -2.42
N THR A 72 -7.86 10.49 -3.01
CA THR A 72 -8.48 10.53 -4.34
C THR A 72 -7.49 10.12 -5.44
N ASP A 73 -6.21 10.03 -5.12
CA ASP A 73 -5.28 9.22 -5.87
C ASP A 73 -5.91 7.84 -5.89
N LYS A 74 -6.48 7.48 -7.05
CA LYS A 74 -6.94 6.11 -7.31
C LYS A 74 -5.87 5.23 -6.68
N PRO A 75 -6.21 4.34 -5.71
CA PRO A 75 -5.21 3.43 -5.19
C PRO A 75 -4.57 2.87 -6.42
N ALA A 76 -3.26 3.15 -6.62
CA ALA A 76 -2.55 2.83 -7.85
C ALA A 76 -3.06 1.45 -8.18
N SER A 77 -3.89 1.34 -9.22
CA SER A 77 -4.74 0.18 -9.44
C SER A 77 -3.78 -0.95 -9.25
N VAL A 78 -3.96 -1.70 -8.15
CA VAL A 78 -3.11 -2.86 -7.91
C VAL A 78 -3.46 -3.68 -9.11
N ASN A 79 -2.66 -3.51 -10.17
CA ASN A 79 -2.88 -4.23 -11.40
C ASN A 79 -3.05 -5.66 -10.93
N SER A 80 -4.15 -6.29 -11.29
CA SER A 80 -4.42 -7.68 -10.91
C SER A 80 -3.24 -8.61 -11.20
N ASN A 81 -2.30 -8.13 -12.01
CA ASN A 81 -1.01 -8.73 -12.33
C ASN A 81 0.07 -8.56 -11.24
N THR A 82 -0.15 -7.74 -10.19
CA THR A 82 0.82 -7.56 -9.09
C THR A 82 0.54 -8.44 -7.88
N ALA A 83 -0.63 -9.05 -7.79
CA ALA A 83 -0.95 -10.02 -6.76
C ALA A 83 -0.51 -11.44 -7.18
N TRP A 84 -0.19 -12.26 -6.18
CA TRP A 84 0.01 -13.68 -6.40
C TRP A 84 -1.30 -14.34 -6.83
N GLY A 85 -1.28 -15.09 -7.92
CA GLY A 85 -2.41 -15.91 -8.36
C GLY A 85 -2.67 -17.07 -7.39
N LYS A 86 -3.92 -17.53 -7.32
CA LYS A 86 -4.30 -18.67 -6.44
C LYS A 86 -3.53 -19.95 -6.75
N ASP A 87 -3.11 -20.11 -8.00
CA ASP A 87 -2.38 -21.32 -8.47
C ASP A 87 -0.85 -21.11 -8.42
N GLU A 88 -0.38 -19.94 -8.06
CA GLU A 88 1.04 -19.62 -8.03
C GLU A 88 1.68 -19.79 -6.66
N ILE A 89 0.87 -19.83 -5.60
CA ILE A 89 1.34 -20.00 -4.23
C ILE A 89 0.33 -20.80 -3.41
N LYS A 90 0.81 -21.71 -2.58
CA LYS A 90 0.02 -22.43 -1.58
C LYS A 90 0.70 -22.35 -0.23
N ILE A 91 -0.09 -22.19 0.81
CA ILE A 91 0.39 -22.04 2.18
C ILE A 91 -0.36 -23.03 3.06
N LEU A 92 0.36 -24.01 3.59
CA LEU A 92 -0.21 -25.11 4.37
C LEU A 92 0.76 -25.65 5.45
N PRO A 93 0.22 -26.26 6.49
CA PRO A 93 -1.19 -26.25 6.87
C PRO A 93 -1.62 -24.86 7.39
N ASN A 94 -2.89 -24.53 7.25
CA ASN A 94 -3.48 -23.36 7.89
C ASN A 94 -4.84 -23.76 8.47
N PRO A 95 -5.00 -23.90 9.81
CA PRO A 95 -4.04 -23.55 10.87
C PRO A 95 -2.78 -24.40 10.95
N VAL A 96 -1.70 -23.80 11.47
CA VAL A 96 -0.38 -24.42 11.65
C VAL A 96 0.01 -24.51 13.12
N GLN A 97 0.73 -25.59 13.48
CA GLN A 97 1.27 -25.77 14.84
C GLN A 97 2.79 -25.54 14.89
N ASN A 98 3.54 -26.21 14.03
CA ASN A 98 5.00 -26.24 14.14
C ASN A 98 5.68 -25.64 12.90
N VAL A 99 5.34 -26.13 11.73
CA VAL A 99 6.02 -25.76 10.48
C VAL A 99 4.99 -25.37 9.43
N LEU A 100 5.12 -24.17 8.94
CA LEU A 100 4.35 -23.66 7.81
C LEU A 100 5.13 -23.95 6.53
N GLU A 101 4.51 -24.58 5.56
CA GLU A 101 5.06 -24.80 4.23
C GLU A 101 4.45 -23.81 3.24
N ILE A 102 5.30 -23.21 2.45
CA ILE A 102 4.93 -22.25 1.40
C ILE A 102 5.43 -22.80 0.08
N ASP A 103 4.49 -23.24 -0.76
CA ASP A 103 4.79 -23.77 -2.08
C ASP A 103 4.71 -22.67 -3.12
N PHE A 104 5.82 -22.39 -3.78
CA PHE A 104 5.92 -21.45 -4.87
C PHE A 104 5.81 -22.20 -6.20
N LEU A 105 4.79 -21.87 -6.99
CA LEU A 105 4.47 -22.53 -8.26
C LEU A 105 4.52 -21.54 -9.45
N SER A 106 4.86 -20.28 -9.22
CA SER A 106 4.98 -19.26 -10.27
C SER A 106 6.11 -19.60 -11.24
N LYS A 107 5.96 -19.20 -12.49
CA LYS A 107 7.03 -19.26 -13.50
C LYS A 107 7.98 -18.07 -13.47
N GLN A 108 7.64 -17.02 -12.73
CA GLN A 108 8.47 -15.82 -12.63
C GLN A 108 9.67 -16.09 -11.72
N GLN A 109 10.84 -15.62 -12.16
CA GLN A 109 12.09 -15.72 -11.40
C GLN A 109 12.40 -14.39 -10.73
N GLY A 110 12.94 -14.43 -9.52
CA GLY A 110 13.31 -13.21 -8.80
C GLY A 110 13.67 -13.47 -7.35
N ARG A 111 13.92 -12.39 -6.64
CA ARG A 111 14.13 -12.43 -5.20
C ARG A 111 12.78 -12.47 -4.50
N VAL A 112 12.54 -13.54 -3.76
CA VAL A 112 11.36 -13.64 -2.87
C VAL A 112 11.76 -13.18 -1.48
N THR A 113 10.95 -12.31 -0.90
CA THR A 113 11.05 -11.89 0.49
C THR A 113 9.75 -12.25 1.21
N MET A 114 9.87 -13.01 2.28
CA MET A 114 8.77 -13.40 3.16
C MET A 114 8.91 -12.66 4.49
N THR A 115 7.85 -12.01 4.94
CA THR A 115 7.81 -11.27 6.21
C THR A 115 6.59 -11.71 6.99
N LEU A 116 6.78 -12.27 8.17
CA LEU A 116 5.70 -12.62 9.09
C LEU A 116 5.46 -11.48 10.06
N LEU A 117 4.22 -11.03 10.13
CA LEU A 117 3.76 -9.96 11.01
C LEU A 117 2.74 -10.53 12.00
N ASP A 118 2.69 -9.99 13.21
CA ASP A 118 1.60 -10.25 14.17
C ASP A 118 0.36 -9.40 13.88
N GLU A 119 -0.68 -9.54 14.69
CA GLU A 119 -1.94 -8.78 14.57
C GLU A 119 -1.75 -7.26 14.71
N SER A 120 -0.70 -6.82 15.40
CA SER A 120 -0.37 -5.40 15.57
C SER A 120 0.43 -4.83 14.40
N GLY A 121 0.81 -5.67 13.43
CA GLY A 121 1.67 -5.31 12.31
C GLY A 121 3.16 -5.31 12.65
N LYS A 122 3.55 -5.78 13.84
CA LYS A 122 4.95 -5.92 14.22
C LYS A 122 5.59 -7.06 13.46
N GLN A 123 6.76 -6.81 12.89
CA GLN A 123 7.54 -7.83 12.20
C GLN A 123 8.11 -8.85 13.22
N ILE A 124 7.76 -10.11 13.02
CA ILE A 124 8.23 -11.23 13.83
C ILE A 124 9.50 -11.83 13.21
N THR A 125 9.43 -12.15 11.93
CA THR A 125 10.58 -12.69 11.19
C THR A 125 10.53 -12.26 9.73
N ARG A 126 11.72 -12.26 9.11
CA ARG A 126 11.89 -11.97 7.70
C ARG A 126 12.94 -12.89 7.11
N SER A 127 12.64 -13.45 5.94
CA SER A 127 13.59 -14.25 5.16
C SER A 127 13.53 -13.89 3.69
N SER A 128 14.62 -14.08 2.96
CA SER A 128 14.63 -13.87 1.52
C SER A 128 15.53 -14.89 0.84
N PHE A 129 15.13 -15.28 -0.38
CA PHE A 129 15.86 -16.24 -1.20
C PHE A 129 15.67 -15.93 -2.68
N MET A 130 16.52 -16.54 -3.52
CA MET A 130 16.39 -16.46 -4.96
C MET A 130 15.49 -17.60 -5.45
N TYR A 131 14.42 -17.24 -6.16
CA TYR A 131 13.46 -18.17 -6.75
C TYR A 131 13.68 -18.24 -8.28
N TYR A 132 13.76 -19.46 -8.81
CA TYR A 132 14.12 -19.70 -10.21
C TYR A 132 12.95 -20.12 -11.09
N GLY A 133 11.70 -20.00 -10.61
CA GLY A 133 10.50 -20.26 -11.43
C GLY A 133 10.20 -21.74 -11.73
N THR A 134 10.84 -22.67 -11.02
CA THR A 134 10.71 -24.13 -11.27
C THR A 134 9.94 -24.88 -10.18
N GLY A 135 9.27 -24.15 -9.30
CA GLY A 135 8.68 -24.68 -8.07
C GLY A 135 9.71 -24.71 -6.92
N SER A 136 9.25 -24.35 -5.72
CA SER A 136 10.08 -24.39 -4.53
C SER A 136 9.19 -24.44 -3.30
N ILE A 137 9.55 -25.31 -2.34
CA ILE A 137 8.89 -25.38 -1.05
C ILE A 137 9.78 -24.70 -0.01
N GLN A 138 9.25 -23.68 0.65
CA GLN A 138 9.92 -23.04 1.76
C GLN A 138 9.24 -23.43 3.07
N LYS A 139 10.05 -23.71 4.09
CA LYS A 139 9.56 -24.09 5.42
C LYS A 139 9.87 -23.00 6.43
N MET A 140 8.85 -22.60 7.18
CA MET A 140 9.00 -21.62 8.25
C MET A 140 8.61 -22.28 9.57
N ASN A 141 9.55 -22.33 10.51
CA ASN A 141 9.26 -22.82 11.85
C ASN A 141 8.51 -21.75 12.64
N VAL A 142 7.30 -22.05 13.07
CA VAL A 142 6.42 -21.17 13.84
C VAL A 142 6.16 -21.68 15.25
N SER A 143 6.79 -22.79 15.67
CA SER A 143 6.55 -23.44 16.95
C SER A 143 6.85 -22.59 18.18
N THR A 144 7.66 -21.54 18.04
CA THR A 144 8.03 -20.63 19.14
C THR A 144 7.06 -19.45 19.28
N TYR A 145 6.17 -19.24 18.32
CA TYR A 145 5.27 -18.09 18.32
C TYR A 145 3.96 -18.41 19.06
N PRO A 146 3.36 -17.45 19.79
CA PRO A 146 2.07 -17.63 20.45
C PRO A 146 0.95 -18.00 19.49
N SER A 147 -0.10 -18.70 20.03
CA SER A 147 -1.32 -18.89 19.27
C SER A 147 -1.96 -17.56 18.92
N GLY A 148 -2.41 -17.39 17.67
CA GLY A 148 -2.99 -16.14 17.19
C GLY A 148 -3.06 -16.07 15.69
N ALA A 149 -3.55 -14.93 15.18
CA ALA A 149 -3.55 -14.64 13.76
C ALA A 149 -2.27 -13.87 13.39
N TYR A 150 -1.68 -14.27 12.30
CA TYR A 150 -0.46 -13.66 11.72
C TYR A 150 -0.70 -13.33 10.26
N PHE A 151 0.08 -12.42 9.73
CA PHE A 151 0.06 -12.04 8.31
C PHE A 151 1.41 -12.34 7.68
N LEU A 152 1.42 -13.24 6.72
CA LEU A 152 2.60 -13.56 5.93
C LEU A 152 2.58 -12.74 4.64
N ASN A 153 3.42 -11.71 4.58
CA ASN A 153 3.64 -10.93 3.38
C ASN A 153 4.69 -11.58 2.52
N ILE A 154 4.39 -11.80 1.25
CA ILE A 154 5.27 -12.40 0.27
C ILE A 154 5.45 -11.47 -0.91
N LEU A 155 6.68 -11.02 -1.10
CA LEU A 155 7.12 -10.13 -2.17
C LEU A 155 8.01 -10.90 -3.12
N LEU A 156 7.72 -10.87 -4.42
CA LEU A 156 8.63 -11.30 -5.48
C LEU A 156 9.09 -10.07 -6.26
N ASP A 157 10.38 -9.83 -6.22
CA ASP A 157 11.05 -8.81 -7.03
C ASP A 157 11.71 -9.53 -8.22
N PRO A 158 11.13 -9.43 -9.43
CA PRO A 158 11.54 -10.23 -10.57
C PRO A 158 12.82 -9.70 -11.23
N ILE A 159 13.63 -10.60 -11.79
CA ILE A 159 14.88 -10.24 -12.48
C ILE A 159 14.59 -9.62 -13.87
N ASN A 160 13.60 -10.16 -14.58
CA ASN A 160 13.41 -9.88 -16.02
C ASN A 160 12.17 -9.05 -16.34
N THR A 161 11.36 -8.67 -15.34
CA THR A 161 10.14 -7.88 -15.54
C THR A 161 10.08 -6.75 -14.52
N SER A 162 9.42 -5.66 -14.88
CA SER A 162 9.24 -4.52 -13.97
C SER A 162 8.05 -4.68 -13.01
N VAL A 163 7.34 -5.80 -13.07
CA VAL A 163 6.11 -6.02 -12.29
C VAL A 163 6.41 -6.89 -11.09
N THR A 164 6.52 -6.28 -9.94
CA THR A 164 6.67 -6.92 -8.64
C THR A 164 5.37 -7.57 -8.21
N LYS A 165 5.40 -8.80 -7.69
CA LYS A 165 4.24 -9.46 -7.07
C LYS A 165 4.30 -9.34 -5.57
N MET A 166 3.17 -8.97 -4.95
CA MET A 166 3.05 -8.89 -3.51
C MET A 166 1.66 -9.31 -3.06
N SER A 167 1.58 -10.14 -2.03
CA SER A 167 0.34 -10.50 -1.35
C SER A 167 0.57 -10.74 0.13
N ALA A 168 -0.47 -10.50 0.93
CA ALA A 168 -0.54 -10.84 2.33
C ALA A 168 -1.49 -12.02 2.54
N PHE A 169 -1.05 -13.02 3.28
CA PHE A 169 -1.81 -14.22 3.59
C PHE A 169 -2.03 -14.32 5.10
N LYS A 170 -3.28 -14.50 5.51
CA LYS A 170 -3.60 -14.76 6.91
C LYS A 170 -3.21 -16.18 7.28
N VAL A 171 -2.43 -16.32 8.33
CA VAL A 171 -1.97 -17.61 8.90
C VAL A 171 -2.45 -17.69 10.35
N MET A 172 -3.09 -18.81 10.71
CA MET A 172 -3.51 -19.08 12.08
C MET A 172 -2.52 -20.03 12.72
N ILE A 173 -1.86 -19.61 13.81
CA ILE A 173 -0.98 -20.45 14.60
C ILE A 173 -1.78 -20.97 15.81
N LEU A 174 -1.76 -22.30 15.99
CA LEU A 174 -2.40 -22.99 17.11
C LEU A 174 -1.35 -23.76 17.90
N ARG A 175 -1.51 -23.77 19.21
CA ARG A 175 -0.74 -24.60 20.14
C ARG A 175 -1.65 -25.57 20.85
#